data_c508baaf813448e19bb0d3709fc3adc4
#
_entry.id   c508baaf813448e19bb0d3709fc3adc4
#
_cell.length_a   1.000
_cell.length_b   1.000
_cell.length_c   1.000
_cell.angle_alpha   90.00
_cell.angle_beta   90.00
_cell.angle_gamma   90.00
#
_symmetry.space_group_name_H-M   'P 1'
#
loop_
_entity.id
_entity.type
_entity.pdbx_description
1 polymer ?
#
loop_
_entity_poly.entity_id
_entity_poly.type
_entity_poly.pdbx_seq_one_letter_code
_entity_poly.pdbx_strand_id
1 'polypeptide(L)'
;VHSPYLVRKLAGAQRNLYGTVKFDIVSSVIRTFAADLGRPPRILDIGCSTSISKDYLAATGLEFDYCGADYEAAFEPDIVLDATKLTEHRDELPWQPDVITLLDVLEHLPGQGPAIESVMRQCGEVVAPGGLILAVVPQLYRLDRLKLKHLHYPEHHVRMTLGEWSAIIERAVTIEEIHGVGYLSCLPYLPMLSPWYKEHNRHGRLFQHLRGKTFEWDPLKTAEIALTRALGRLPGLRGWCNSSLLVCRAKG
;
A
#
# COMPACT_ATOMS: atom_id res chain seq x y z
N VAL A 1 0.50 -20.99 16.54
CA VAL A 1 1.83 -20.64 15.98
C VAL A 1 1.57 -19.55 14.95
N HIS A 2 2.07 -18.32 15.20
CA HIS A 2 1.91 -17.21 14.27
C HIS A 2 2.61 -17.49 12.93
N SER A 3 2.05 -16.99 11.84
CA SER A 3 2.66 -17.13 10.52
C SER A 3 4.02 -16.38 10.47
N PRO A 4 4.98 -16.82 9.64
CA PRO A 4 6.24 -16.09 9.45
C PRO A 4 6.03 -14.63 9.00
N TYR A 5 4.94 -14.36 8.30
CA TYR A 5 4.52 -13.02 7.89
C TYR A 5 4.19 -12.15 9.12
N LEU A 6 3.32 -12.64 10.01
CA LEU A 6 2.91 -11.94 11.22
C LEU A 6 4.11 -11.61 12.12
N VAL A 7 5.00 -12.59 12.34
CA VAL A 7 6.22 -12.40 13.14
C VAL A 7 7.09 -11.27 12.56
N ARG A 8 7.26 -11.23 11.24
CA ARG A 8 8.05 -10.16 10.57
C ARG A 8 7.40 -8.79 10.72
N LYS A 9 6.07 -8.71 10.61
CA LYS A 9 5.33 -7.44 10.75
C LYS A 9 5.42 -6.89 12.17
N LEU A 10 5.18 -7.72 13.17
CA LEU A 10 5.32 -7.35 14.58
C LEU A 10 6.75 -6.92 14.95
N ALA A 11 7.76 -7.48 14.28
CA ALA A 11 9.16 -7.06 14.45
C ALA A 11 9.52 -5.72 13.77
N GLY A 12 8.57 -4.98 13.21
CA GLY A 12 8.80 -3.67 12.60
C GLY A 12 9.49 -3.71 11.23
N ALA A 13 9.40 -4.83 10.51
CA ALA A 13 10.05 -5.04 9.20
C ALA A 13 9.54 -4.11 8.08
N GLN A 14 8.53 -3.29 8.35
CA GLN A 14 8.00 -2.30 7.38
C GLN A 14 8.82 -1.01 7.29
N ARG A 15 9.70 -0.75 8.23
CA ARG A 15 10.59 0.41 8.20
C ARG A 15 11.73 0.15 7.21
N ASN A 16 11.49 0.43 5.95
CA ASN A 16 12.45 0.30 4.86
C ASN A 16 12.27 1.44 3.85
N LEU A 17 13.19 1.53 2.87
CA LEU A 17 13.16 2.61 1.86
C LEU A 17 11.83 2.70 1.14
N TYR A 18 11.27 1.57 0.70
CA TYR A 18 9.97 1.52 0.02
C TYR A 18 8.83 2.04 0.92
N GLY A 19 8.76 1.55 2.17
CA GLY A 19 7.75 2.01 3.13
C GLY A 19 7.81 3.52 3.36
N THR A 20 9.02 4.06 3.56
CA THR A 20 9.23 5.51 3.74
C THR A 20 8.66 6.30 2.58
N VAL A 21 8.98 5.93 1.35
CA VAL A 21 8.52 6.64 0.14
C VAL A 21 7.01 6.45 -0.07
N LYS A 22 6.51 5.24 0.15
CA LYS A 22 5.07 4.96 0.07
C LYS A 22 4.27 5.89 0.98
N PHE A 23 4.64 5.94 2.25
CA PHE A 23 3.93 6.77 3.22
C PHE A 23 4.12 8.27 2.98
N ASP A 24 5.28 8.72 2.46
CA ASP A 24 5.48 10.12 2.06
C ASP A 24 4.49 10.54 0.97
N ILE A 25 4.32 9.73 -0.07
CA ILE A 25 3.39 10.05 -1.17
C ILE A 25 1.93 9.97 -0.69
N VAL A 26 1.55 8.93 0.05
CA VAL A 26 0.20 8.79 0.61
C VAL A 26 -0.13 9.98 1.51
N SER A 27 0.77 10.35 2.42
CA SER A 27 0.59 11.49 3.31
C SER A 27 0.47 12.81 2.54
N SER A 28 1.23 12.97 1.45
CA SER A 28 1.13 14.17 0.59
C SER A 28 -0.25 14.29 -0.05
N VAL A 29 -0.82 13.18 -0.54
CA VAL A 29 -2.18 13.16 -1.12
C VAL A 29 -3.23 13.50 -0.05
N ILE A 30 -3.14 12.85 1.13
CA ILE A 30 -4.08 13.11 2.23
C ILE A 30 -4.01 14.57 2.71
N ARG A 31 -2.80 15.13 2.82
CA ARG A 31 -2.63 16.54 3.23
C ARG A 31 -3.24 17.52 2.22
N THR A 32 -3.08 17.26 0.93
CA THR A 32 -3.71 18.07 -0.11
C THR A 32 -5.23 18.02 0.01
N PHE A 33 -5.79 16.83 0.18
CA PHE A 33 -7.22 16.64 0.39
C PHE A 33 -7.73 17.32 1.66
N ALA A 34 -7.00 17.20 2.77
CA ALA A 34 -7.37 17.82 4.05
C ALA A 34 -7.39 19.35 4.00
N ALA A 35 -6.52 19.97 3.20
CA ALA A 35 -6.51 21.41 2.99
C ALA A 35 -7.82 21.91 2.35
N ASP A 36 -8.37 21.12 1.43
CA ASP A 36 -9.65 21.44 0.78
C ASP A 36 -10.86 21.13 1.67
N LEU A 37 -10.72 20.17 2.59
CA LEU A 37 -11.81 19.73 3.49
C LEU A 37 -12.12 20.76 4.58
N GLY A 38 -11.15 21.58 5.01
CA GLY A 38 -11.29 22.62 6.02
C GLY A 38 -11.47 22.10 7.47
N ARG A 39 -11.23 20.80 7.70
CA ARG A 39 -11.25 20.15 9.03
C ARG A 39 -10.31 18.93 9.02
N PRO A 40 -9.96 18.37 10.19
CA PRO A 40 -9.25 17.10 10.24
C PRO A 40 -9.99 15.99 9.47
N PRO A 41 -9.33 15.28 8.54
CA PRO A 41 -9.92 14.18 7.82
C PRO A 41 -10.07 12.94 8.72
N ARG A 42 -11.14 12.19 8.49
CA ARG A 42 -11.41 10.90 9.12
C ARG A 42 -10.87 9.79 8.25
N ILE A 43 -9.87 9.05 8.71
CA ILE A 43 -9.11 8.07 7.94
C ILE A 43 -9.42 6.67 8.44
N LEU A 44 -9.98 5.82 7.58
CA LEU A 44 -10.10 4.38 7.80
C LEU A 44 -8.96 3.67 7.07
N ASP A 45 -8.06 3.05 7.82
CA ASP A 45 -6.91 2.31 7.27
C ASP A 45 -7.21 0.80 7.30
N ILE A 46 -7.59 0.24 6.15
CA ILE A 46 -7.93 -1.18 6.00
C ILE A 46 -6.65 -1.98 5.73
N GLY A 47 -6.41 -3.03 6.52
CA GLY A 47 -5.15 -3.77 6.54
C GLY A 47 -4.06 -2.97 7.22
N CYS A 48 -4.41 -2.26 8.31
CA CYS A 48 -3.53 -1.35 9.04
C CYS A 48 -2.30 -2.02 9.65
N SER A 49 -2.32 -3.34 9.84
CA SER A 49 -1.24 -4.08 10.48
C SER A 49 -0.87 -3.43 11.83
N THR A 50 0.38 -3.02 12.03
CA THR A 50 0.85 -2.31 13.23
C THR A 50 0.60 -0.79 13.18
N SER A 51 -0.34 -0.31 12.38
CA SER A 51 -0.74 1.10 12.24
C SER A 51 0.42 2.08 11.95
N ILE A 52 1.46 1.60 11.26
CA ILE A 52 2.65 2.41 10.95
C ILE A 52 2.32 3.62 10.04
N SER A 53 1.25 3.55 9.25
CA SER A 53 0.73 4.66 8.44
C SER A 53 0.33 5.85 9.33
N LYS A 54 -0.27 5.58 10.50
CA LYS A 54 -0.64 6.58 11.50
C LYS A 54 0.57 7.38 11.98
N ASP A 55 1.68 6.68 12.29
CA ASP A 55 2.91 7.32 12.74
C ASP A 55 3.50 8.26 11.67
N TYR A 56 3.49 7.82 10.40
CA TYR A 56 3.95 8.64 9.28
C TYR A 56 3.07 9.87 9.05
N LEU A 57 1.75 9.72 9.13
CA LEU A 57 0.81 10.84 9.02
C LEU A 57 1.02 11.84 10.16
N ALA A 58 1.10 11.38 11.39
CA ALA A 58 1.33 12.23 12.57
C ALA A 58 2.65 13.00 12.45
N ALA A 59 3.72 12.37 11.93
CA ALA A 59 5.01 13.03 11.70
C ALA A 59 4.94 14.18 10.68
N THR A 60 3.89 14.29 9.87
CA THR A 60 3.69 15.43 8.96
C THR A 60 3.09 16.67 9.62
N GLY A 61 2.68 16.57 10.90
CA GLY A 61 1.95 17.62 11.61
C GLY A 61 0.47 17.79 11.18
N LEU A 62 -0.05 16.86 10.39
CA LEU A 62 -1.47 16.82 10.04
C LEU A 62 -2.29 16.39 11.26
N GLU A 63 -3.36 17.13 11.58
CA GLU A 63 -4.40 16.68 12.50
C GLU A 63 -5.39 15.79 11.74
N PHE A 64 -5.76 14.63 12.29
CA PHE A 64 -6.69 13.67 11.69
C PHE A 64 -7.31 12.76 12.74
N ASP A 65 -8.51 12.26 12.46
CA ASP A 65 -9.11 11.13 13.16
C ASP A 65 -8.69 9.82 12.44
N TYR A 66 -8.30 8.79 13.19
CA TYR A 66 -7.80 7.54 12.62
C TYR A 66 -8.52 6.33 13.22
N CYS A 67 -8.92 5.41 12.35
CA CYS A 67 -9.41 4.09 12.70
C CYS A 67 -8.66 3.05 11.88
N GLY A 68 -7.87 2.22 12.55
CA GLY A 68 -7.17 1.08 11.93
C GLY A 68 -8.04 -0.16 11.96
N ALA A 69 -8.23 -0.79 10.80
CA ALA A 69 -8.97 -2.03 10.65
C ALA A 69 -8.07 -3.12 10.06
N ASP A 70 -8.09 -4.32 10.63
CA ASP A 70 -7.35 -5.48 10.12
C ASP A 70 -8.14 -6.77 10.43
N TYR A 71 -7.98 -7.80 9.59
CA TYR A 71 -8.60 -9.10 9.86
C TYR A 71 -7.82 -9.89 10.93
N GLU A 72 -6.54 -9.59 11.12
CA GLU A 72 -5.65 -10.26 12.07
C GLU A 72 -5.67 -9.55 13.42
N ALA A 73 -6.43 -10.09 14.37
CA ALA A 73 -6.59 -9.54 15.71
C ALA A 73 -5.26 -9.39 16.48
N ALA A 74 -4.21 -10.16 16.13
CA ALA A 74 -2.90 -10.07 16.76
C ALA A 74 -2.16 -8.74 16.48
N PHE A 75 -2.63 -7.93 15.55
CA PHE A 75 -2.14 -6.56 15.33
C PHE A 75 -2.79 -5.54 16.26
N GLU A 76 -3.79 -5.96 17.05
CA GLU A 76 -4.56 -5.08 17.95
C GLU A 76 -5.15 -3.85 17.20
N PRO A 77 -5.85 -4.07 16.06
CA PRO A 77 -6.49 -2.98 15.35
C PRO A 77 -7.62 -2.36 16.16
N ASP A 78 -8.03 -1.12 15.83
CA ASP A 78 -9.19 -0.49 16.44
C ASP A 78 -10.48 -1.30 16.15
N ILE A 79 -10.56 -1.93 14.95
CA ILE A 79 -11.67 -2.81 14.55
C ILE A 79 -11.09 -4.06 13.88
N VAL A 80 -11.51 -5.25 14.33
CA VAL A 80 -11.23 -6.51 13.63
C VAL A 80 -12.22 -6.66 12.49
N LEU A 81 -11.74 -6.53 11.24
CA LEU A 81 -12.59 -6.41 10.06
C LEU A 81 -12.02 -7.20 8.88
N ASP A 82 -12.85 -8.01 8.23
CA ASP A 82 -12.58 -8.57 6.91
C ASP A 82 -12.95 -7.55 5.82
N ALA A 83 -11.96 -7.07 5.06
CA ALA A 83 -12.17 -6.10 3.99
C ALA A 83 -13.24 -6.52 2.97
N THR A 84 -13.44 -7.83 2.77
CA THR A 84 -14.47 -8.36 1.85
C THR A 84 -15.91 -8.17 2.35
N LYS A 85 -16.07 -7.75 3.63
CA LYS A 85 -17.34 -7.53 4.32
C LYS A 85 -17.47 -6.12 4.89
N LEU A 86 -16.75 -5.16 4.34
CA LEU A 86 -16.68 -3.79 4.87
C LEU A 86 -18.07 -3.16 5.11
N THR A 87 -19.01 -3.37 4.21
CA THR A 87 -20.37 -2.80 4.34
C THR A 87 -21.17 -3.43 5.47
N GLU A 88 -20.89 -4.68 5.87
CA GLU A 88 -21.54 -5.33 7.01
C GLU A 88 -21.09 -4.71 8.34
N HIS A 89 -19.88 -4.14 8.40
CA HIS A 89 -19.31 -3.49 9.57
C HIS A 89 -19.50 -1.96 9.59
N ARG A 90 -20.33 -1.42 8.69
CA ARG A 90 -20.51 0.04 8.57
C ARG A 90 -20.94 0.70 9.88
N ASP A 91 -21.82 0.06 10.63
CA ASP A 91 -22.34 0.59 11.88
C ASP A 91 -21.36 0.47 13.06
N GLU A 92 -20.28 -0.31 12.90
CA GLU A 92 -19.20 -0.42 13.87
C GLU A 92 -18.14 0.68 13.69
N LEU A 93 -18.13 1.37 12.54
CA LEU A 93 -17.21 2.47 12.30
C LEU A 93 -17.55 3.67 13.21
N PRO A 94 -16.56 4.31 13.83
CA PRO A 94 -16.80 5.43 14.73
C PRO A 94 -17.38 6.66 14.00
N TRP A 95 -17.25 6.72 12.69
CA TRP A 95 -17.73 7.78 11.80
C TRP A 95 -17.65 7.32 10.33
N GLN A 96 -18.30 8.06 9.45
CA GLN A 96 -18.12 7.88 8.00
C GLN A 96 -16.74 8.41 7.59
N PRO A 97 -15.88 7.59 6.95
CA PRO A 97 -14.52 7.99 6.58
C PRO A 97 -14.49 8.99 5.42
N ASP A 98 -13.66 10.02 5.52
CA ASP A 98 -13.33 10.92 4.42
C ASP A 98 -12.26 10.31 3.50
N VAL A 99 -11.40 9.49 4.07
CA VAL A 99 -10.33 8.78 3.35
C VAL A 99 -10.33 7.31 3.78
N ILE A 100 -10.33 6.41 2.82
CA ILE A 100 -10.07 4.98 3.03
C ILE A 100 -8.73 4.63 2.41
N THR A 101 -7.86 3.96 3.17
CA THR A 101 -6.57 3.47 2.67
C THR A 101 -6.53 1.95 2.62
N LEU A 102 -5.95 1.40 1.52
CA LEU A 102 -5.67 -0.01 1.31
C LEU A 102 -4.21 -0.12 0.80
N LEU A 103 -3.25 -0.15 1.73
CA LEU A 103 -1.83 -0.01 1.42
C LEU A 103 -1.13 -1.38 1.40
N ASP A 104 -0.95 -1.97 0.22
CA ASP A 104 -0.47 -3.34 0.02
C ASP A 104 -1.43 -4.37 0.66
N VAL A 105 -2.72 -4.28 0.33
CA VAL A 105 -3.80 -5.15 0.85
C VAL A 105 -4.44 -5.97 -0.26
N LEU A 106 -4.73 -5.35 -1.40
CA LEU A 106 -5.53 -5.96 -2.46
C LEU A 106 -4.89 -7.20 -3.07
N GLU A 107 -3.56 -7.30 -3.08
CA GLU A 107 -2.82 -8.46 -3.56
C GLU A 107 -2.95 -9.69 -2.65
N HIS A 108 -3.36 -9.50 -1.41
CA HIS A 108 -3.58 -10.57 -0.41
C HIS A 108 -5.00 -11.13 -0.42
N LEU A 109 -5.92 -10.52 -1.17
CA LEU A 109 -7.31 -10.95 -1.18
C LEU A 109 -7.48 -12.33 -1.82
N PRO A 110 -8.13 -13.30 -1.16
CA PRO A 110 -8.55 -14.53 -1.79
C PRO A 110 -9.66 -14.23 -2.82
N GLY A 111 -9.67 -14.95 -3.96
CA GLY A 111 -10.72 -14.75 -4.98
C GLY A 111 -10.36 -13.78 -6.09
N GLN A 112 -9.14 -13.24 -6.09
CA GLN A 112 -8.58 -12.46 -7.21
C GLN A 112 -9.44 -11.26 -7.65
N GLY A 113 -9.59 -11.02 -8.96
CA GLY A 113 -10.27 -9.87 -9.53
C GLY A 113 -11.67 -9.58 -8.98
N PRO A 114 -12.58 -10.55 -8.88
CA PRO A 114 -13.91 -10.33 -8.30
C PRO A 114 -13.90 -9.85 -6.85
N ALA A 115 -12.97 -10.36 -6.02
CA ALA A 115 -12.83 -9.90 -4.64
C ALA A 115 -12.33 -8.46 -4.57
N ILE A 116 -11.35 -8.09 -5.41
CA ILE A 116 -10.83 -6.72 -5.52
C ILE A 116 -11.95 -5.76 -5.93
N GLU A 117 -12.70 -6.10 -6.98
CA GLU A 117 -13.82 -5.29 -7.45
C GLU A 117 -14.87 -5.10 -6.35
N SER A 118 -15.20 -6.17 -5.62
CA SER A 118 -16.15 -6.13 -4.49
C SER A 118 -15.66 -5.22 -3.36
N VAL A 119 -14.40 -5.36 -2.93
CA VAL A 119 -13.81 -4.52 -1.87
C VAL A 119 -13.81 -3.05 -2.29
N MET A 120 -13.37 -2.74 -3.50
CA MET A 120 -13.34 -1.36 -3.98
C MET A 120 -14.74 -0.74 -4.09
N ARG A 121 -15.74 -1.52 -4.50
CA ARG A 121 -17.14 -1.09 -4.52
C ARG A 121 -17.65 -0.79 -3.11
N GLN A 122 -17.40 -1.68 -2.15
CA GLN A 122 -17.77 -1.46 -0.74
C GLN A 122 -17.07 -0.22 -0.16
N CYS A 123 -15.80 0.02 -0.50
CA CYS A 123 -15.13 1.27 -0.14
C CYS A 123 -15.88 2.49 -0.71
N GLY A 124 -16.34 2.42 -1.96
CA GLY A 124 -17.13 3.48 -2.59
C GLY A 124 -18.48 3.74 -1.90
N GLU A 125 -19.11 2.69 -1.35
CA GLU A 125 -20.38 2.78 -0.61
C GLU A 125 -20.21 3.34 0.81
N VAL A 126 -19.02 3.16 1.43
CA VAL A 126 -18.75 3.53 2.82
C VAL A 126 -18.10 4.90 2.94
N VAL A 127 -17.25 5.29 1.99
CA VAL A 127 -16.57 6.58 2.01
C VAL A 127 -17.57 7.75 1.93
N ALA A 128 -17.25 8.86 2.57
CA ALA A 128 -18.07 10.07 2.51
C ALA A 128 -18.19 10.61 1.07
N PRO A 129 -19.29 11.28 0.73
CA PRO A 129 -19.41 11.95 -0.58
C PRO A 129 -18.23 12.87 -0.85
N GLY A 130 -17.58 12.69 -2.00
CA GLY A 130 -16.36 13.43 -2.35
C GLY A 130 -15.10 12.98 -1.61
N GLY A 131 -15.16 11.92 -0.79
CA GLY A 131 -14.01 11.35 -0.11
C GLY A 131 -13.06 10.59 -1.04
N LEU A 132 -11.90 10.21 -0.51
CA LEU A 132 -10.83 9.50 -1.23
C LEU A 132 -10.76 8.02 -0.87
N ILE A 133 -10.40 7.20 -1.85
CA ILE A 133 -9.99 5.81 -1.65
C ILE A 133 -8.57 5.68 -2.22
N LEU A 134 -7.61 5.35 -1.36
CA LEU A 134 -6.20 5.26 -1.70
C LEU A 134 -5.76 3.79 -1.70
N ALA A 135 -5.49 3.22 -2.87
CA ALA A 135 -5.02 1.85 -2.99
C ALA A 135 -3.57 1.81 -3.48
N VAL A 136 -2.69 1.16 -2.74
CA VAL A 136 -1.33 0.86 -3.20
C VAL A 136 -1.26 -0.59 -3.61
N VAL A 137 -0.79 -0.83 -4.85
CA VAL A 137 -0.68 -2.16 -5.44
C VAL A 137 0.72 -2.41 -5.98
N PRO A 138 1.26 -3.64 -5.86
CA PRO A 138 2.60 -3.97 -6.33
C PRO A 138 2.69 -3.96 -7.86
N GLN A 139 3.84 -3.51 -8.39
CA GLN A 139 4.18 -3.51 -9.81
C GLN A 139 5.49 -4.24 -10.11
N LEU A 140 6.37 -4.33 -9.12
CA LEU A 140 7.68 -4.98 -9.21
C LEU A 140 8.42 -4.68 -10.53
N TYR A 141 8.45 -3.38 -10.93
CA TYR A 141 9.16 -2.94 -12.16
C TYR A 141 8.75 -3.72 -13.41
N ARG A 142 7.49 -4.15 -13.50
CA ARG A 142 6.94 -5.03 -14.53
C ARG A 142 7.55 -6.44 -14.57
N LEU A 143 8.32 -6.83 -13.58
CA LEU A 143 8.90 -8.18 -13.50
C LEU A 143 7.85 -9.27 -13.32
N ASP A 144 6.68 -8.93 -12.81
CA ASP A 144 5.53 -9.85 -12.70
C ASP A 144 5.12 -10.45 -14.05
N ARG A 145 5.39 -9.76 -15.16
CA ARG A 145 5.19 -10.29 -16.53
C ARG A 145 6.01 -11.54 -16.79
N LEU A 146 7.18 -11.66 -16.17
CA LEU A 146 8.10 -12.78 -16.38
C LEU A 146 7.69 -14.02 -15.58
N LYS A 147 6.72 -13.92 -14.66
CA LYS A 147 6.23 -15.01 -13.81
C LYS A 147 7.35 -15.82 -13.13
N LEU A 148 8.43 -15.13 -12.72
CA LEU A 148 9.59 -15.75 -12.10
C LEU A 148 9.22 -16.25 -10.70
N LYS A 149 9.19 -17.57 -10.51
CA LYS A 149 8.72 -18.20 -9.25
C LYS A 149 9.47 -17.72 -8.00
N HIS A 150 10.76 -17.41 -8.10
CA HIS A 150 11.60 -16.97 -6.97
C HIS A 150 11.33 -15.51 -6.54
N LEU A 151 10.61 -14.73 -7.33
CA LEU A 151 10.13 -13.39 -6.96
C LEU A 151 8.72 -13.43 -6.35
N HIS A 152 8.17 -14.62 -6.21
CA HIS A 152 6.82 -14.80 -5.69
C HIS A 152 6.82 -14.74 -4.16
N TYR A 153 6.16 -13.72 -3.61
CA TYR A 153 5.75 -13.73 -2.20
C TYR A 153 4.57 -14.70 -2.05
N PRO A 154 4.67 -15.72 -1.17
CA PRO A 154 3.60 -16.72 -1.00
C PRO A 154 2.26 -16.10 -0.61
N GLU A 155 2.32 -14.99 0.10
CA GLU A 155 1.15 -14.25 0.61
C GLU A 155 0.44 -13.40 -0.46
N HIS A 156 1.09 -13.14 -1.62
CA HIS A 156 0.47 -12.41 -2.73
C HIS A 156 -0.33 -13.37 -3.61
N HIS A 157 -1.63 -13.44 -3.41
CA HIS A 157 -2.54 -14.27 -4.20
C HIS A 157 -2.81 -13.68 -5.59
N VAL A 158 -2.67 -12.36 -5.71
CA VAL A 158 -2.94 -11.61 -6.95
C VAL A 158 -1.68 -10.94 -7.46
N ARG A 159 -1.44 -11.06 -8.76
CA ARG A 159 -0.30 -10.46 -9.47
C ARG A 159 -0.76 -9.96 -10.82
N MET A 160 -0.78 -8.66 -10.95
CA MET A 160 -1.32 -7.96 -12.10
C MET A 160 -0.40 -6.83 -12.52
N THR A 161 -0.43 -6.50 -13.79
CA THR A 161 0.15 -5.26 -14.30
C THR A 161 -0.71 -4.07 -13.87
N LEU A 162 -0.15 -2.87 -13.90
CA LEU A 162 -0.91 -1.64 -13.60
C LEU A 162 -2.19 -1.53 -14.45
N GLY A 163 -2.12 -1.92 -15.74
CA GLY A 163 -3.31 -1.90 -16.59
C GLY A 163 -4.40 -2.87 -16.15
N GLU A 164 -4.03 -4.07 -15.68
CA GLU A 164 -4.98 -5.05 -15.15
C GLU A 164 -5.58 -4.59 -13.81
N TRP A 165 -4.75 -4.03 -12.90
CA TRP A 165 -5.22 -3.41 -11.66
C TRP A 165 -6.22 -2.30 -11.94
N SER A 166 -5.87 -1.35 -12.84
CA SER A 166 -6.74 -0.23 -13.19
C SER A 166 -8.06 -0.72 -13.78
N ALA A 167 -8.01 -1.68 -14.72
CA ALA A 167 -9.21 -2.19 -15.38
C ALA A 167 -10.21 -2.85 -14.41
N ILE A 168 -9.74 -3.49 -13.34
CA ILE A 168 -10.60 -4.10 -12.32
C ILE A 168 -11.13 -3.02 -11.38
N ILE A 169 -10.27 -2.15 -10.87
CA ILE A 169 -10.63 -1.11 -9.91
C ILE A 169 -11.61 -0.11 -10.53
N GLU A 170 -11.42 0.25 -11.80
CA GLU A 170 -12.31 1.15 -12.54
C GLU A 170 -13.73 0.60 -12.75
N ARG A 171 -13.97 -0.69 -12.57
CA ARG A 171 -15.36 -1.23 -12.58
C ARG A 171 -16.14 -0.77 -11.35
N ALA A 172 -15.47 -0.60 -10.22
CA ALA A 172 -16.07 -0.28 -8.93
C ALA A 172 -16.05 1.22 -8.60
N VAL A 173 -14.92 1.89 -8.84
CA VAL A 173 -14.66 3.29 -8.48
C VAL A 173 -14.05 4.04 -9.67
N THR A 174 -13.90 5.36 -9.55
CA THR A 174 -13.22 6.19 -10.56
C THR A 174 -11.78 6.42 -10.11
N ILE A 175 -10.79 6.10 -10.95
CA ILE A 175 -9.38 6.42 -10.71
C ILE A 175 -9.13 7.85 -11.24
N GLU A 176 -8.80 8.78 -10.34
CA GLU A 176 -8.47 10.16 -10.70
C GLU A 176 -6.99 10.34 -11.00
N GLU A 177 -6.12 9.77 -10.14
CA GLU A 177 -4.68 9.87 -10.30
C GLU A 177 -3.99 8.52 -10.07
N ILE A 178 -2.83 8.34 -10.70
CA ILE A 178 -1.95 7.20 -10.48
C ILE A 178 -0.54 7.75 -10.25
N HIS A 179 0.07 7.34 -9.14
CA HIS A 179 1.45 7.66 -8.80
C HIS A 179 2.29 6.40 -8.75
N GLY A 180 3.38 6.33 -9.51
CA GLY A 180 4.40 5.30 -9.32
C GLY A 180 5.16 5.55 -8.01
N VAL A 181 5.46 4.49 -7.27
CA VAL A 181 6.09 4.54 -5.95
C VAL A 181 7.32 3.63 -5.93
N GLY A 182 8.48 4.20 -5.58
CA GLY A 182 9.69 3.44 -5.35
C GLY A 182 10.48 3.09 -6.62
N TYR A 183 11.32 3.99 -7.12
CA TYR A 183 12.18 3.79 -8.29
C TYR A 183 13.54 3.18 -7.93
N LEU A 184 14.18 3.65 -6.86
CA LEU A 184 15.44 3.13 -6.33
C LEU A 184 15.25 2.01 -5.31
N SER A 185 14.02 1.81 -4.85
CA SER A 185 13.66 0.73 -3.92
C SER A 185 13.95 -0.67 -4.47
N CYS A 186 14.21 -0.79 -5.77
CA CYS A 186 14.66 -2.04 -6.41
C CYS A 186 16.09 -2.44 -6.01
N LEU A 187 16.94 -1.51 -5.64
CA LEU A 187 18.36 -1.78 -5.37
C LEU A 187 18.57 -2.95 -4.39
N PRO A 188 17.86 -2.99 -3.24
CA PRO A 188 17.96 -4.12 -2.32
C PRO A 188 17.43 -5.43 -2.91
N TYR A 189 16.57 -5.37 -3.93
CA TYR A 189 15.96 -6.56 -4.53
C TYR A 189 16.79 -7.18 -5.67
N LEU A 190 17.85 -6.51 -6.12
CA LEU A 190 18.73 -7.04 -7.18
C LEU A 190 19.25 -8.46 -6.89
N PRO A 191 19.67 -8.81 -5.66
CA PRO A 191 20.08 -10.19 -5.36
C PRO A 191 18.95 -11.21 -5.54
N MET A 192 17.68 -10.83 -5.41
CA MET A 192 16.53 -11.71 -5.61
C MET A 192 16.30 -12.06 -7.09
N LEU A 193 16.86 -11.28 -8.03
CA LEU A 193 16.79 -11.62 -9.45
C LEU A 193 17.63 -12.85 -9.80
N SER A 194 18.56 -13.24 -8.92
CA SER A 194 19.34 -14.45 -9.07
C SER A 194 18.46 -15.71 -8.91
N PRO A 195 18.51 -16.67 -9.86
CA PRO A 195 17.79 -17.95 -9.74
C PRO A 195 18.24 -18.80 -8.54
N TRP A 196 19.41 -18.51 -7.98
CA TRP A 196 19.95 -19.17 -6.77
C TRP A 196 19.54 -18.47 -5.46
N TYR A 197 18.70 -17.42 -5.52
CA TYR A 197 18.21 -16.76 -4.34
C TYR A 197 17.40 -17.72 -3.47
N LYS A 198 17.78 -17.84 -2.21
CA LYS A 198 16.99 -18.44 -1.12
C LYS A 198 17.17 -17.58 0.12
N GLU A 199 16.10 -17.37 0.87
CA GLU A 199 16.10 -16.46 2.01
C GLU A 199 17.25 -16.70 3.00
N HIS A 200 17.58 -17.95 3.24
CA HIS A 200 18.61 -18.34 4.21
C HIS A 200 20.02 -18.54 3.63
N ASN A 201 20.20 -18.42 2.33
CA ASN A 201 21.52 -18.54 1.72
C ASN A 201 22.28 -17.21 1.69
N ARG A 202 23.50 -17.20 1.08
CA ARG A 202 24.34 -16.01 0.98
C ARG A 202 23.62 -14.84 0.27
N HIS A 203 22.83 -15.11 -0.77
CA HIS A 203 22.09 -14.08 -1.51
C HIS A 203 20.95 -13.49 -0.66
N GLY A 204 20.25 -14.32 0.12
CA GLY A 204 19.23 -13.86 1.03
C GLY A 204 19.78 -12.99 2.15
N ARG A 205 20.92 -13.38 2.76
CA ARG A 205 21.61 -12.55 3.76
C ARG A 205 22.08 -11.22 3.18
N LEU A 206 22.62 -11.21 1.96
CA LEU A 206 23.01 -9.98 1.27
C LEU A 206 21.79 -9.07 1.04
N PHE A 207 20.67 -9.62 0.60
CA PHE A 207 19.43 -8.88 0.44
C PHE A 207 18.97 -8.22 1.74
N GLN A 208 18.93 -8.96 2.84
CA GLN A 208 18.53 -8.41 4.15
C GLN A 208 19.48 -7.31 4.61
N HIS A 209 20.78 -7.49 4.42
CA HIS A 209 21.76 -6.48 4.76
C HIS A 209 21.60 -5.20 3.93
N LEU A 210 21.49 -5.31 2.61
CA LEU A 210 21.29 -4.16 1.72
C LEU A 210 19.99 -3.42 2.03
N ARG A 211 18.92 -4.16 2.32
CA ARG A 211 17.63 -3.58 2.69
C ARG A 211 17.71 -2.74 3.96
N GLY A 212 18.41 -3.22 5.00
CA GLY A 212 18.66 -2.44 6.21
C GLY A 212 19.49 -1.19 5.93
N LYS A 213 20.60 -1.33 5.22
CA LYS A 213 21.50 -0.21 4.88
C LYS A 213 20.82 0.87 4.05
N THR A 214 19.98 0.49 3.06
CA THR A 214 19.26 1.48 2.24
C THR A 214 18.22 2.24 3.06
N PHE A 215 17.64 1.63 4.10
CA PHE A 215 16.74 2.33 5.01
C PHE A 215 17.47 3.38 5.88
N GLU A 216 18.68 3.05 6.35
CA GLU A 216 19.48 3.92 7.22
C GLU A 216 20.13 5.10 6.47
N TRP A 217 20.22 5.06 5.15
CA TRP A 217 20.95 6.06 4.36
C TRP A 217 20.04 7.20 3.90
N ASP A 218 20.06 8.33 4.62
CA ASP A 218 19.22 9.50 4.37
C ASP A 218 19.35 10.12 2.97
N PRO A 219 20.54 10.24 2.36
CA PRO A 219 20.64 10.74 0.98
C PRO A 219 19.87 9.88 -0.03
N LEU A 220 19.85 8.55 0.17
CA LEU A 220 19.09 7.66 -0.69
C LEU A 220 17.58 7.81 -0.50
N LYS A 221 17.13 7.97 0.74
CA LYS A 221 15.71 8.27 1.04
C LYS A 221 15.27 9.56 0.36
N THR A 222 16.06 10.62 0.51
CA THR A 222 15.79 11.94 -0.11
C THR A 222 15.75 11.83 -1.64
N ALA A 223 16.72 11.15 -2.25
CA ALA A 223 16.75 10.94 -3.69
C ALA A 223 15.55 10.13 -4.19
N GLU A 224 15.17 9.07 -3.46
CA GLU A 224 14.03 8.24 -3.82
C GLU A 224 12.70 8.99 -3.73
N ILE A 225 12.50 9.80 -2.68
CA ILE A 225 11.32 10.66 -2.55
C ILE A 225 11.27 11.66 -3.70
N ALA A 226 12.40 12.32 -4.00
CA ALA A 226 12.47 13.29 -5.09
C ALA A 226 12.16 12.65 -6.45
N LEU A 227 12.74 11.49 -6.75
CA LEU A 227 12.47 10.73 -7.97
C LEU A 227 11.01 10.29 -8.06
N THR A 228 10.47 9.76 -6.97
CA THR A 228 9.07 9.31 -6.94
C THR A 228 8.11 10.48 -7.19
N ARG A 229 8.35 11.64 -6.58
CA ARG A 229 7.55 12.83 -6.81
C ARG A 229 7.68 13.38 -8.24
N ALA A 230 8.88 13.34 -8.82
CA ALA A 230 9.14 13.84 -10.17
C ALA A 230 8.60 12.90 -11.27
N LEU A 231 8.79 11.61 -11.11
CA LEU A 231 8.52 10.61 -12.17
C LEU A 231 7.19 9.87 -11.98
N GLY A 232 6.68 9.78 -10.75
CA GLY A 232 5.55 8.94 -10.39
C GLY A 232 4.25 9.28 -11.13
N ARG A 233 4.05 10.54 -11.51
CA ARG A 233 2.88 10.99 -12.28
C ARG A 233 3.03 10.83 -13.79
N LEU A 234 4.25 10.58 -14.31
CA LEU A 234 4.49 10.49 -15.73
C LEU A 234 3.94 9.18 -16.31
N PRO A 235 2.99 9.21 -17.28
CA PRO A 235 2.30 8.01 -17.77
C PRO A 235 3.23 6.90 -18.27
N GLY A 236 4.37 7.25 -18.89
CA GLY A 236 5.36 6.29 -19.38
C GLY A 236 6.18 5.62 -18.28
N LEU A 237 6.31 6.25 -17.11
CA LEU A 237 7.22 5.81 -16.04
C LEU A 237 6.50 5.27 -14.80
N ARG A 238 5.26 5.69 -14.54
CA ARG A 238 4.50 5.29 -13.36
C ARG A 238 4.27 3.78 -13.18
N GLY A 239 4.49 2.98 -14.22
CA GLY A 239 4.44 1.52 -14.15
C GLY A 239 5.82 0.86 -14.04
N TRP A 240 6.93 1.63 -14.02
CA TRP A 240 8.30 1.14 -13.89
C TRP A 240 8.86 1.43 -12.49
N CYS A 241 8.11 1.06 -11.49
CA CYS A 241 8.40 1.31 -10.08
C CYS A 241 8.05 0.07 -9.25
N ASN A 242 8.31 0.11 -7.96
CA ASN A 242 8.00 -0.99 -7.06
C ASN A 242 6.49 -1.23 -6.94
N SER A 243 5.73 -0.15 -6.73
CA SER A 243 4.28 -0.18 -6.56
C SER A 243 3.64 1.05 -7.19
N SER A 244 2.33 1.05 -7.30
CA SER A 244 1.56 2.22 -7.74
C SER A 244 0.48 2.56 -6.72
N LEU A 245 0.38 3.85 -6.37
CA LEU A 245 -0.75 4.40 -5.64
C LEU A 245 -1.81 4.84 -6.64
N LEU A 246 -3.01 4.31 -6.47
CA LEU A 246 -4.22 4.72 -7.19
C LEU A 246 -5.05 5.61 -6.25
N VAL A 247 -5.32 6.82 -6.69
CA VAL A 247 -6.20 7.78 -5.99
C VAL A 247 -7.56 7.68 -6.64
N CYS A 248 -8.55 7.21 -5.89
CA CYS A 248 -9.87 6.88 -6.40
C CYS A 248 -10.96 7.64 -5.65
N ARG A 249 -12.12 7.76 -6.32
CA ARG A 249 -13.38 8.24 -5.73
C ARG A 249 -14.52 7.28 -6.00
N ALA A 250 -15.55 7.34 -5.14
CA ALA A 250 -16.79 6.64 -5.41
C ALA A 250 -17.37 7.08 -6.75
N LYS A 251 -18.00 6.15 -7.48
CA LYS A 251 -18.82 6.49 -8.63
C LYS A 251 -20.09 7.18 -8.15
N GLY A 252 -20.44 8.28 -8.80
CA GLY A 252 -21.69 8.97 -8.55
C GLY A 252 -22.91 8.17 -9.01
#